data_0e1d05550c5cfab809eef03acf9f1f12
#
_entry.id   0e1d05550c5cfab809eef03acf9f1f12
#
_cell.length_a   1.000
_cell.length_b   1.000
_cell.length_c   1.000
_cell.angle_alpha   90.00
_cell.angle_beta   90.00
_cell.angle_gamma   90.00
#
_symmetry.space_group_name_H-M   'P 1'
#
loop_
_entity.id
_entity.type
_entity.pdbx_description
1 polymer ?
#
loop_
_entity_poly.entity_id
_entity_poly.type
_entity_poly.pdbx_seq_one_letter_code
_entity_poly.pdbx_strand_id
1 'polypeptide(L)'
;MAKSKTPSFITEVKLKVSSQQERELLARFQAGRQLYNNCLNDAIKRMELLKNSDAYKQAKKMPKGQQKNEAFKELRKQYRYSEYDLHSYAAIVAKKSKWIAQKVDSNTQQKLATRAFEESEKVLFGIASSVRYKVLTRFRSMEGKSNGTGIRWKDNQLVWGKLQINAILPEDDLVLWHGLNSPI
;
A
#
# COMPACT_ATOMS: atom_id res chain seq x y z
N MET A 1 22.03 13.17 -16.85
CA MET A 1 22.86 12.83 -15.68
C MET A 1 22.20 11.65 -14.96
N ALA A 2 22.90 10.52 -14.82
CA ALA A 2 22.40 9.39 -14.05
C ALA A 2 22.35 9.78 -12.56
N LYS A 3 21.19 9.63 -11.92
CA LYS A 3 21.09 9.80 -10.46
C LYS A 3 22.00 8.77 -9.80
N SER A 4 22.99 9.23 -9.02
CA SER A 4 23.79 8.33 -8.19
C SER A 4 22.85 7.57 -7.26
N LYS A 5 22.85 6.24 -7.32
CA LYS A 5 22.10 5.42 -6.37
C LYS A 5 22.87 5.49 -5.04
N THR A 6 22.32 6.19 -4.09
CA THR A 6 22.81 6.11 -2.71
C THR A 6 22.68 4.66 -2.24
N PRO A 7 23.73 4.05 -1.71
CA PRO A 7 23.63 2.71 -1.13
C PRO A 7 22.54 2.69 -0.06
N SER A 8 21.65 1.70 -0.11
CA SER A 8 20.60 1.51 0.88
C SER A 8 20.63 0.08 1.39
N PHE A 9 20.32 -0.11 2.65
CA PHE A 9 20.17 -1.43 3.25
C PHE A 9 18.82 -1.53 3.98
N ILE A 10 18.35 -2.75 4.15
CA ILE A 10 17.14 -3.06 4.89
C ILE A 10 17.57 -3.75 6.17
N THR A 11 17.04 -3.29 7.30
CA THR A 11 17.23 -3.94 8.58
C THR A 11 15.90 -4.31 9.20
N GLU A 12 15.88 -5.41 9.97
CA GLU A 12 14.72 -5.86 10.74
C GLU A 12 14.98 -5.59 12.21
N VAL A 13 14.05 -4.88 12.85
CA VAL A 13 14.14 -4.54 14.25
C VAL A 13 12.98 -5.18 15.02
N LYS A 14 13.30 -5.92 16.07
CA LYS A 14 12.30 -6.50 16.98
C LYS A 14 11.68 -5.40 17.86
N LEU A 15 10.38 -5.52 18.11
CA LEU A 15 9.65 -4.56 18.94
C LEU A 15 9.27 -5.19 20.30
N LYS A 16 9.42 -4.44 21.38
CA LYS A 16 8.96 -4.83 22.72
C LYS A 16 7.49 -4.43 22.87
N VAL A 17 6.60 -5.39 22.65
CA VAL A 17 5.15 -5.14 22.58
C VAL A 17 4.49 -5.59 23.87
N SER A 18 3.74 -4.69 24.54
CA SER A 18 2.85 -5.06 25.64
C SER A 18 1.53 -5.63 25.15
N SER A 19 0.79 -6.35 26.00
CA SER A 19 -0.52 -6.92 25.63
C SER A 19 -1.54 -5.86 25.18
N GLN A 20 -1.46 -4.63 25.69
CA GLN A 20 -2.31 -3.52 25.26
C GLN A 20 -1.91 -3.04 23.86
N GLN A 21 -0.62 -2.88 23.60
CA GLN A 21 -0.09 -2.49 22.29
C GLN A 21 -0.37 -3.55 21.23
N GLU A 22 -0.28 -4.83 21.59
CA GLU A 22 -0.64 -5.95 20.70
C GLU A 22 -2.11 -5.87 20.28
N ARG A 23 -3.04 -5.70 21.20
CA ARG A 23 -4.46 -5.53 20.88
C ARG A 23 -4.70 -4.34 19.96
N GLU A 24 -4.01 -3.22 20.17
CA GLU A 24 -4.12 -2.05 19.31
C GLU A 24 -3.55 -2.32 17.92
N LEU A 25 -2.41 -2.99 17.82
CA LEU A 25 -1.83 -3.42 16.53
C LEU A 25 -2.77 -4.35 15.77
N LEU A 26 -3.31 -5.36 16.42
CA LEU A 26 -4.27 -6.30 15.82
C LEU A 26 -5.52 -5.58 15.31
N ALA A 27 -6.05 -4.61 16.06
CA ALA A 27 -7.17 -3.79 15.62
C ALA A 27 -6.82 -2.96 14.36
N ARG A 28 -5.60 -2.39 14.29
CA ARG A 28 -5.11 -1.68 13.11
C ARG A 28 -4.92 -2.60 11.91
N PHE A 29 -4.34 -3.79 12.11
CA PHE A 29 -4.22 -4.79 11.06
C PHE A 29 -5.60 -5.23 10.53
N GLN A 30 -6.58 -5.42 11.41
CA GLN A 30 -7.93 -5.78 11.01
C GLN A 30 -8.60 -4.66 10.18
N ALA A 31 -8.48 -3.40 10.61
CA ALA A 31 -8.97 -2.24 9.87
C ALA A 31 -8.27 -2.10 8.50
N GLY A 32 -6.95 -2.23 8.46
CA GLY A 32 -6.17 -2.20 7.24
C GLY A 32 -6.54 -3.31 6.27
N ARG A 33 -6.77 -4.53 6.76
CA ARG A 33 -7.25 -5.65 5.94
C ARG A 33 -8.61 -5.35 5.31
N GLN A 34 -9.55 -4.82 6.10
CA GLN A 34 -10.87 -4.47 5.56
C GLN A 34 -10.75 -3.40 4.48
N LEU A 35 -9.96 -2.35 4.71
CA LEU A 35 -9.73 -1.31 3.72
C LEU A 35 -9.08 -1.87 2.45
N TYR A 36 -8.00 -2.67 2.60
CA TYR A 36 -7.35 -3.32 1.47
C TYR A 36 -8.32 -4.15 0.63
N ASN A 37 -9.14 -5.00 1.27
CA ASN A 37 -10.10 -5.84 0.56
C ASN A 37 -11.19 -5.01 -0.15
N ASN A 38 -11.64 -3.91 0.45
CA ASN A 38 -12.56 -2.98 -0.21
C ASN A 38 -11.93 -2.34 -1.45
N CYS A 39 -10.69 -1.85 -1.35
CA CYS A 39 -9.95 -1.29 -2.48
C CYS A 39 -9.73 -2.33 -3.57
N LEU A 40 -9.36 -3.56 -3.21
CA LEU A 40 -9.15 -4.65 -4.15
C LEU A 40 -10.44 -4.99 -4.91
N ASN A 41 -11.57 -5.09 -4.21
CA ASN A 41 -12.86 -5.34 -4.82
C ASN A 41 -13.26 -4.24 -5.83
N ASP A 42 -13.04 -2.97 -5.47
CA ASP A 42 -13.31 -1.84 -6.36
C ASP A 42 -12.36 -1.82 -7.57
N ALA A 43 -11.06 -2.11 -7.36
CA ALA A 43 -10.07 -2.22 -8.42
C ALA A 43 -10.44 -3.31 -9.44
N ILE A 44 -10.85 -4.50 -8.95
CA ILE A 44 -11.29 -5.61 -9.81
C ILE A 44 -12.50 -5.20 -10.64
N LYS A 45 -13.53 -4.61 -10.03
CA LYS A 45 -14.72 -4.15 -10.74
C LYS A 45 -14.39 -3.17 -11.87
N ARG A 46 -13.55 -2.18 -11.59
CA ARG A 46 -13.11 -1.21 -12.60
C ARG A 46 -12.27 -1.85 -13.71
N MET A 47 -11.37 -2.75 -13.34
CA MET A 47 -10.56 -3.53 -14.28
C MET A 47 -11.43 -4.38 -15.20
N GLU A 48 -12.44 -5.06 -14.67
CA GLU A 48 -13.35 -5.90 -15.46
C GLU A 48 -14.18 -5.06 -16.43
N LEU A 49 -14.74 -3.93 -15.96
CA LEU A 49 -15.45 -2.98 -16.83
C LEU A 49 -14.55 -2.49 -17.98
N LEU A 50 -13.32 -2.09 -17.65
CA LEU A 50 -12.33 -1.67 -18.65
C LEU A 50 -12.02 -2.79 -19.61
N LYS A 51 -11.66 -3.98 -19.14
CA LYS A 51 -11.23 -5.13 -19.94
C LYS A 51 -12.33 -5.67 -20.87
N ASN A 52 -13.59 -5.59 -20.43
CA ASN A 52 -14.74 -6.07 -21.19
C ASN A 52 -15.24 -5.06 -22.24
N SER A 53 -14.80 -3.80 -22.20
CA SER A 53 -15.19 -2.78 -23.15
C SER A 53 -14.67 -3.08 -24.55
N ASP A 54 -15.46 -2.75 -25.57
CA ASP A 54 -15.06 -2.93 -26.97
C ASP A 54 -13.87 -2.02 -27.33
N ALA A 55 -13.83 -0.82 -26.75
CA ALA A 55 -12.72 0.10 -26.93
C ALA A 55 -11.38 -0.49 -26.42
N TYR A 56 -11.40 -1.22 -25.29
CA TYR A 56 -10.18 -1.92 -24.81
C TYR A 56 -9.77 -3.04 -25.76
N LYS A 57 -10.73 -3.83 -26.26
CA LYS A 57 -10.46 -4.90 -27.23
C LYS A 57 -9.89 -4.36 -28.55
N GLN A 58 -10.39 -3.19 -29.01
CA GLN A 58 -9.86 -2.49 -30.17
C GLN A 58 -8.46 -1.93 -29.91
N ALA A 59 -8.24 -1.23 -28.79
CA ALA A 59 -6.94 -0.71 -28.41
C ALA A 59 -5.88 -1.82 -28.31
N LYS A 60 -6.26 -3.02 -27.83
CA LYS A 60 -5.36 -4.17 -27.75
C LYS A 60 -4.86 -4.62 -29.12
N LYS A 61 -5.68 -4.50 -30.18
CA LYS A 61 -5.33 -4.87 -31.56
C LYS A 61 -4.48 -3.82 -32.29
N MET A 62 -4.39 -2.58 -31.76
CA MET A 62 -3.59 -1.52 -32.36
C MET A 62 -2.10 -1.89 -32.37
N PRO A 63 -1.34 -1.43 -33.37
CA PRO A 63 0.11 -1.59 -33.42
C PRO A 63 0.75 -0.87 -32.21
N LYS A 64 1.90 -1.37 -31.76
CA LYS A 64 2.66 -0.71 -30.67
C LYS A 64 3.06 0.70 -31.11
N GLY A 65 2.81 1.70 -30.28
CA GLY A 65 3.12 3.10 -30.58
C GLY A 65 2.38 4.06 -29.67
N GLN A 66 2.58 5.35 -29.91
CA GLN A 66 2.02 6.43 -29.11
C GLN A 66 0.48 6.39 -29.07
N GLN A 67 -0.16 6.19 -30.22
CA GLN A 67 -1.63 6.13 -30.32
C GLN A 67 -2.24 5.05 -29.43
N LYS A 68 -1.61 3.87 -29.38
CA LYS A 68 -2.04 2.77 -28.50
C LYS A 68 -1.90 3.16 -27.02
N ASN A 69 -0.81 3.80 -26.65
CA ASN A 69 -0.56 4.24 -25.28
C ASN A 69 -1.58 5.29 -24.85
N GLU A 70 -1.90 6.24 -25.74
CA GLU A 70 -2.92 7.26 -25.51
C GLU A 70 -4.31 6.65 -25.34
N ALA A 71 -4.68 5.68 -26.22
CA ALA A 71 -5.94 4.97 -26.10
C ALA A 71 -6.09 4.26 -24.75
N PHE A 72 -5.06 3.55 -24.28
CA PHE A 72 -5.09 2.93 -22.96
C PHE A 72 -5.14 3.95 -21.81
N LYS A 73 -4.47 5.09 -21.94
CA LYS A 73 -4.51 6.17 -20.96
C LYS A 73 -5.91 6.75 -20.81
N GLU A 74 -6.57 7.04 -21.95
CA GLU A 74 -7.95 7.54 -21.93
C GLU A 74 -8.94 6.51 -21.39
N LEU A 75 -8.79 5.25 -21.74
CA LEU A 75 -9.61 4.16 -21.18
C LEU A 75 -9.45 4.05 -19.68
N ARG A 76 -8.23 4.08 -19.14
CA ARG A 76 -7.99 4.07 -17.70
C ARG A 76 -8.67 5.26 -17.02
N LYS A 77 -8.62 6.45 -17.62
CA LYS A 77 -9.28 7.65 -17.13
C LYS A 77 -10.81 7.48 -17.14
N GLN A 78 -11.38 7.00 -18.26
CA GLN A 78 -12.81 6.78 -18.41
C GLN A 78 -13.37 5.81 -17.35
N TYR A 79 -12.66 4.72 -17.09
CA TYR A 79 -13.06 3.71 -16.09
C TYR A 79 -12.54 4.01 -14.69
N ARG A 80 -11.89 5.17 -14.48
CA ARG A 80 -11.30 5.57 -13.20
C ARG A 80 -10.40 4.48 -12.62
N TYR A 81 -9.64 3.82 -13.49
CA TYR A 81 -8.75 2.73 -13.14
C TYR A 81 -7.30 3.22 -13.07
N SER A 82 -6.98 3.90 -11.99
CA SER A 82 -5.64 4.37 -11.65
C SER A 82 -5.38 4.24 -10.15
N GLU A 83 -4.11 4.26 -9.77
CA GLU A 83 -3.69 4.28 -8.38
C GLU A 83 -4.33 5.43 -7.60
N TYR A 84 -4.34 6.65 -8.18
CA TYR A 84 -4.91 7.84 -7.55
C TYR A 84 -6.43 7.76 -7.38
N ASP A 85 -7.14 7.12 -8.30
CA ASP A 85 -8.58 6.87 -8.16
C ASP A 85 -8.85 5.93 -6.98
N LEU A 86 -7.98 4.93 -6.75
CA LEU A 86 -8.10 4.04 -5.60
C LEU A 86 -7.68 4.72 -4.29
N HIS A 87 -6.73 5.66 -4.30
CA HIS A 87 -6.44 6.49 -3.12
C HIS A 87 -7.68 7.29 -2.71
N SER A 88 -8.35 7.90 -3.69
CA SER A 88 -9.61 8.63 -3.46
C SER A 88 -10.72 7.72 -2.93
N TYR A 89 -10.83 6.51 -3.47
CA TYR A 89 -11.79 5.51 -2.99
C TYR A 89 -11.50 5.07 -1.56
N ALA A 90 -10.22 4.81 -1.22
CA ALA A 90 -9.81 4.46 0.14
C ALA A 90 -10.21 5.54 1.16
N ALA A 91 -10.01 6.82 0.81
CA ALA A 91 -10.42 7.94 1.65
C ALA A 91 -11.95 7.98 1.86
N ILE A 92 -12.74 7.69 0.81
CA ILE A 92 -14.21 7.61 0.91
C ILE A 92 -14.63 6.46 1.83
N VAL A 93 -14.02 5.27 1.69
CA VAL A 93 -14.29 4.11 2.56
C VAL A 93 -13.95 4.44 4.02
N ALA A 94 -12.79 5.03 4.26
CA ALA A 94 -12.38 5.44 5.60
C ALA A 94 -13.33 6.48 6.19
N LYS A 95 -13.75 7.49 5.41
CA LYS A 95 -14.72 8.50 5.86
C LYS A 95 -16.08 7.88 6.25
N LYS A 96 -16.53 6.84 5.54
CA LYS A 96 -17.78 6.12 5.85
C LYS A 96 -17.63 5.19 7.06
N SER A 97 -16.44 4.74 7.39
CA SER A 97 -16.15 3.86 8.51
C SER A 97 -15.29 4.55 9.55
N LYS A 98 -15.93 5.15 10.58
CA LYS A 98 -15.22 5.80 11.70
C LYS A 98 -14.13 4.92 12.29
N TRP A 99 -14.37 3.61 12.37
CA TRP A 99 -13.41 2.65 12.90
C TRP A 99 -12.15 2.55 12.04
N ILE A 100 -12.27 2.46 10.70
CA ILE A 100 -11.12 2.45 9.79
C ILE A 100 -10.35 3.78 9.91
N ALA A 101 -11.07 4.93 9.89
CA ALA A 101 -10.43 6.24 9.99
C ALA A 101 -9.65 6.44 11.29
N GLN A 102 -10.12 5.87 12.41
CA GLN A 102 -9.44 5.94 13.71
C GLN A 102 -8.21 5.05 13.81
N LYS A 103 -8.19 3.91 13.09
CA LYS A 103 -7.13 2.91 13.19
C LYS A 103 -6.05 3.02 12.12
N VAL A 104 -6.37 3.58 10.96
CA VAL A 104 -5.46 3.64 9.81
C VAL A 104 -5.37 5.08 9.32
N ASP A 105 -4.18 5.67 9.42
CA ASP A 105 -3.91 7.02 8.94
C ASP A 105 -3.96 7.11 7.40
N SER A 106 -4.07 8.34 6.88
CA SER A 106 -4.24 8.60 5.45
C SER A 106 -3.09 8.07 4.57
N ASN A 107 -1.85 8.12 5.06
CA ASN A 107 -0.70 7.61 4.33
C ASN A 107 -0.75 6.09 4.20
N THR A 108 -1.06 5.40 5.29
CA THR A 108 -1.25 3.95 5.31
C THR A 108 -2.46 3.54 4.45
N GLN A 109 -3.56 4.34 4.44
CA GLN A 109 -4.70 4.11 3.55
C GLN A 109 -4.27 4.14 2.07
N GLN A 110 -3.47 5.13 1.67
CA GLN A 110 -2.94 5.22 0.30
C GLN A 110 -2.08 4.02 -0.05
N LYS A 111 -1.16 3.61 0.84
CA LYS A 111 -0.30 2.44 0.61
C LYS A 111 -1.11 1.15 0.43
N LEU A 112 -2.17 0.97 1.21
CA LEU A 112 -3.07 -0.18 1.06
C LEU A 112 -3.83 -0.15 -0.27
N ALA A 113 -4.25 1.03 -0.72
CA ALA A 113 -4.90 1.20 -2.02
C ALA A 113 -3.92 0.93 -3.18
N THR A 114 -2.68 1.44 -3.11
CA THR A 114 -1.62 1.13 -4.08
C THR A 114 -1.39 -0.38 -4.19
N ARG A 115 -1.21 -1.09 -3.07
CA ARG A 115 -1.04 -2.56 -3.06
C ARG A 115 -2.23 -3.28 -3.68
N ALA A 116 -3.45 -2.82 -3.44
CA ALA A 116 -4.66 -3.40 -4.03
C ALA A 116 -4.72 -3.16 -5.55
N PHE A 117 -4.31 -1.97 -6.01
CA PHE A 117 -4.22 -1.64 -7.42
C PHE A 117 -3.19 -2.51 -8.13
N GLU A 118 -1.98 -2.63 -7.60
CA GLU A 118 -0.90 -3.45 -8.16
C GLU A 118 -1.33 -4.92 -8.31
N GLU A 119 -2.04 -5.49 -7.33
CA GLU A 119 -2.56 -6.86 -7.44
C GLU A 119 -3.59 -7.01 -8.56
N SER A 120 -4.45 -6.01 -8.78
CA SER A 120 -5.40 -6.02 -9.89
C SER A 120 -4.68 -5.84 -11.25
N GLU A 121 -3.62 -5.05 -11.32
CA GLU A 121 -2.81 -4.90 -12.53
C GLU A 121 -2.11 -6.20 -12.94
N LYS A 122 -1.65 -7.01 -11.98
CA LYS A 122 -1.09 -8.34 -12.29
C LYS A 122 -2.08 -9.21 -13.07
N VAL A 123 -3.37 -9.12 -12.75
CA VAL A 123 -4.43 -9.84 -13.50
C VAL A 123 -4.70 -9.19 -14.84
N LEU A 124 -4.74 -7.85 -14.91
CA LEU A 124 -4.93 -7.13 -16.16
C LEU A 124 -3.85 -7.48 -17.22
N PHE A 125 -2.61 -7.57 -16.75
CA PHE A 125 -1.46 -7.90 -17.60
C PHE A 125 -1.20 -9.40 -17.77
N GLY A 126 -2.02 -10.27 -17.17
CA GLY A 126 -1.86 -11.72 -17.29
C GLY A 126 -0.68 -12.31 -16.50
N ILE A 127 -0.11 -11.54 -15.56
CA ILE A 127 0.95 -12.01 -14.66
C ILE A 127 0.36 -12.96 -13.60
N ALA A 128 -0.89 -12.74 -13.21
CA ALA A 128 -1.65 -13.59 -12.31
C ALA A 128 -3.01 -13.94 -12.93
N SER A 129 -3.50 -15.14 -12.66
CA SER A 129 -4.82 -15.59 -13.12
C SER A 129 -5.98 -14.99 -12.32
N SER A 130 -5.74 -14.70 -11.05
CA SER A 130 -6.74 -14.13 -10.14
C SER A 130 -6.08 -13.41 -8.97
N VAL A 131 -6.85 -12.57 -8.29
CA VAL A 131 -6.44 -11.95 -7.03
C VAL A 131 -7.00 -12.74 -5.83
N ARG A 132 -6.33 -12.58 -4.68
CA ARG A 132 -6.77 -13.21 -3.44
C ARG A 132 -7.06 -12.15 -2.38
N TYR A 133 -8.29 -12.15 -1.86
CA TYR A 133 -8.62 -11.35 -0.69
C TYR A 133 -7.80 -11.79 0.53
N LYS A 134 -7.41 -10.84 1.34
CA LYS A 134 -6.65 -11.12 2.55
C LYS A 134 -7.59 -11.57 3.67
N VAL A 135 -7.28 -12.73 4.24
CA VAL A 135 -7.91 -13.21 5.49
C VAL A 135 -7.12 -12.70 6.70
N LEU A 136 -7.72 -12.70 7.88
CA LEU A 136 -7.12 -12.12 9.08
C LEU A 136 -5.73 -12.73 9.39
N THR A 137 -5.61 -14.04 9.30
CA THR A 137 -4.39 -14.78 9.59
C THR A 137 -3.24 -14.54 8.59
N ARG A 138 -3.53 -13.99 7.41
CA ARG A 138 -2.56 -13.76 6.33
C ARG A 138 -2.27 -12.28 6.06
N PHE A 139 -2.93 -11.37 6.75
CA PHE A 139 -2.65 -9.94 6.63
C PHE A 139 -1.68 -9.54 7.74
N ARG A 140 -0.37 -9.62 7.46
CA ARG A 140 0.69 -9.51 8.47
C ARG A 140 1.63 -8.31 8.25
N SER A 141 1.35 -7.46 7.29
CA SER A 141 2.21 -6.31 7.02
C SER A 141 1.43 -5.07 6.67
N MET A 142 1.84 -3.96 7.24
CA MET A 142 1.43 -2.61 6.85
C MET A 142 2.70 -1.77 6.73
N GLU A 143 2.66 -0.77 5.84
CA GLU A 143 3.82 0.07 5.58
C GLU A 143 3.47 1.54 5.71
N GLY A 144 4.43 2.34 6.18
CA GLY A 144 4.39 3.78 6.13
C GLY A 144 4.73 4.30 4.74
N LYS A 145 4.31 5.52 4.43
CA LYS A 145 4.63 6.18 3.16
C LYS A 145 5.90 7.04 3.26
N SER A 146 6.11 7.64 4.40
CA SER A 146 7.26 8.48 4.69
C SER A 146 7.52 8.50 6.19
N ASN A 147 8.72 8.89 6.60
CA ASN A 147 9.05 9.01 8.04
C ASN A 147 8.49 10.29 8.69
N GLY A 148 7.81 11.16 7.95
CA GLY A 148 7.20 12.38 8.49
C GLY A 148 5.87 12.15 9.22
N THR A 149 5.00 11.27 8.69
CA THR A 149 3.65 11.02 9.23
C THR A 149 3.24 9.56 9.08
N GLY A 150 2.24 9.14 9.85
CA GLY A 150 1.73 7.77 9.82
C GLY A 150 2.61 6.81 10.60
N ILE A 151 2.96 5.68 10.00
CA ILE A 151 3.91 4.71 10.53
C ILE A 151 5.31 5.27 10.31
N ARG A 152 6.06 5.49 11.38
CA ARG A 152 7.39 6.10 11.33
C ARG A 152 8.31 5.55 12.41
N TRP A 153 9.60 5.69 12.17
CA TRP A 153 10.65 5.46 13.14
C TRP A 153 11.02 6.78 13.81
N LYS A 154 11.05 6.82 15.13
CA LYS A 154 11.48 7.99 15.90
C LYS A 154 11.99 7.56 17.27
N ASP A 155 13.12 8.08 17.72
CA ASP A 155 13.70 7.86 19.05
C ASP A 155 13.75 6.37 19.45
N ASN A 156 14.24 5.52 18.54
CA ASN A 156 14.31 4.06 18.70
C ASN A 156 12.95 3.39 18.96
N GLN A 157 11.89 3.99 18.46
CA GLN A 157 10.52 3.49 18.59
C GLN A 157 9.82 3.44 17.24
N LEU A 158 8.94 2.45 17.08
CA LEU A 158 7.89 2.53 16.09
C LEU A 158 6.79 3.45 16.60
N VAL A 159 6.52 4.53 15.89
CA VAL A 159 5.44 5.47 16.20
C VAL A 159 4.35 5.37 15.15
N TRP A 160 3.11 5.17 15.58
CA TRP A 160 1.94 5.15 14.70
C TRP A 160 0.76 5.87 15.36
N GLY A 161 0.62 7.17 15.09
CA GLY A 161 -0.30 8.03 15.80
C GLY A 161 0.06 8.11 17.30
N LYS A 162 -0.87 7.68 18.17
CA LYS A 162 -0.64 7.61 19.62
C LYS A 162 0.06 6.33 20.08
N LEU A 163 0.21 5.35 19.20
CA LEU A 163 0.89 4.10 19.51
C LEU A 163 2.40 4.32 19.38
N GLN A 164 3.14 4.02 20.45
CA GLN A 164 4.60 4.07 20.50
C GLN A 164 5.08 2.74 21.06
N ILE A 165 5.98 2.08 20.33
CA ILE A 165 6.49 0.76 20.69
C ILE A 165 8.01 0.80 20.65
N ASN A 166 8.64 0.50 21.78
CA ASN A 166 10.09 0.45 21.88
C ASN A 166 10.67 -0.66 21.02
N ALA A 167 11.77 -0.38 20.36
CA ALA A 167 12.58 -1.40 19.70
C ALA A 167 13.45 -2.14 20.71
N ILE A 168 13.80 -3.38 20.36
CA ILE A 168 14.85 -4.15 21.01
C ILE A 168 16.05 -4.02 20.09
N LEU A 169 17.01 -3.18 20.48
CA LEU A 169 18.23 -2.92 19.70
C LEU A 169 19.39 -3.68 20.34
N PRO A 170 20.06 -4.57 19.61
CA PRO A 170 21.29 -5.21 20.04
C PRO A 170 22.39 -4.14 20.24
N GLU A 171 23.12 -4.19 21.35
CA GLU A 171 24.17 -3.20 21.67
C GLU A 171 25.39 -3.37 20.77
N ASP A 172 25.63 -4.57 20.27
CA ASP A 172 26.78 -4.99 19.47
C ASP A 172 26.57 -4.90 17.94
N ASP A 173 25.38 -4.53 17.48
CA ASP A 173 25.08 -4.40 16.05
C ASP A 173 25.49 -3.02 15.51
N LEU A 174 26.77 -2.87 15.15
CA LEU A 174 27.33 -1.64 14.61
C LEU A 174 26.67 -1.19 13.30
N VAL A 175 26.21 -2.15 12.46
CA VAL A 175 25.54 -1.84 11.18
C VAL A 175 24.19 -1.22 11.43
N LEU A 176 23.43 -1.78 12.38
CA LEU A 176 22.14 -1.25 12.80
C LEU A 176 22.29 0.19 13.34
N TRP A 177 23.23 0.39 14.25
CA TRP A 177 23.47 1.71 14.87
C TRP A 177 23.93 2.75 13.85
N HIS A 178 24.80 2.36 12.91
CA HIS A 178 25.20 3.26 11.83
C HIS A 178 23.98 3.65 10.97
N GLY A 179 23.13 2.69 10.60
CA GLY A 179 21.94 2.97 9.81
C GLY A 179 20.90 3.84 10.52
N LEU A 180 20.69 3.63 11.82
CA LEU A 180 19.73 4.41 12.62
C LEU A 180 20.19 5.86 12.83
N ASN A 181 21.48 6.12 12.85
CA ASN A 181 22.08 7.44 13.07
C ASN A 181 22.43 8.16 11.75
N SER A 182 22.29 7.51 10.60
CA SER A 182 22.52 8.14 9.31
C SER A 182 21.38 9.11 8.98
N PRO A 183 21.67 10.32 8.48
CA PRO A 183 20.61 11.24 8.04
C PRO A 183 19.85 10.63 6.86
N ILE A 184 18.52 10.71 6.92
CA ILE A 184 17.59 10.26 5.87
C ILE A 184 17.43 11.36 4.82
#